data_54aafcbc6a37ecbc6d7c2cd389e630f2
#
_entry.id   54aafcbc6a37ecbc6d7c2cd389e630f2
#
_cell.length_a   1.000
_cell.length_b   1.000
_cell.length_c   1.000
_cell.angle_alpha   90.00
_cell.angle_beta   90.00
_cell.angle_gamma   90.00
#
_symmetry.space_group_name_H-M   'P 1'
#
loop_
_entity.id
_entity.type
_entity.pdbx_description
1 polymer ?
#
loop_
_entity_poly.entity_id
_entity_poly.type
_entity_poly.pdbx_seq_one_letter_code
_entity_poly.pdbx_strand_id
1 'polypeptide(L)'
;LVFTWMGFWPVLPIAGLELTALGAALWVSLRRNAYREVVDVNDGHVIVEMGRVGEGAVSTICWPRAWTRIDLRAGANRLAPTELWLAFGAQRLRLARCLTDEERECLADRLKSLIKAPAVLPGLTTARTG
;
A
#
# COMPACT_ATOMS: atom_id res chain seq x y z
N LEU A 1 42.82 -8.66 13.62
CA LEU A 1 43.46 -8.00 14.77
C LEU A 1 44.85 -7.45 14.44
N VAL A 2 45.49 -7.98 13.40
CA VAL A 2 46.75 -7.42 12.86
C VAL A 2 46.52 -5.99 12.29
N PHE A 3 45.35 -5.70 11.80
CA PHE A 3 44.98 -4.36 11.32
C PHE A 3 44.88 -3.30 12.41
N THR A 4 44.52 -3.66 13.62
CA THR A 4 44.49 -2.79 14.77
C THR A 4 45.90 -2.39 15.25
N TRP A 5 46.89 -3.24 15.01
CA TRP A 5 48.28 -3.00 15.39
C TRP A 5 49.04 -2.11 14.43
N MET A 6 48.58 -2.06 13.15
CA MET A 6 49.21 -1.27 12.07
C MET A 6 48.69 0.16 11.93
N GLY A 7 47.96 0.69 12.91
CA GLY A 7 47.44 2.06 12.82
C GLY A 7 46.17 2.23 12.01
N PHE A 8 45.53 1.13 11.60
CA PHE A 8 44.22 1.15 10.92
C PHE A 8 43.04 1.24 11.90
N TRP A 9 43.31 1.67 13.12
CA TRP A 9 42.27 1.89 14.15
C TRP A 9 41.08 2.73 13.64
N PRO A 10 41.24 3.85 12.88
CA PRO A 10 40.09 4.62 12.47
C PRO A 10 39.17 3.93 11.44
N VAL A 11 39.63 2.87 10.79
CA VAL A 11 38.83 2.09 9.82
C VAL A 11 37.75 1.26 10.52
N LEU A 12 38.04 0.71 11.70
CA LEU A 12 37.11 -0.12 12.48
C LEU A 12 35.82 0.63 12.91
N PRO A 13 35.89 1.84 13.49
CA PRO A 13 34.69 2.59 13.85
C PRO A 13 33.90 3.06 12.64
N ILE A 14 34.56 3.39 11.51
CA ILE A 14 33.91 3.79 10.27
C ILE A 14 33.16 2.61 9.65
N ALA A 15 33.79 1.44 9.56
CA ALA A 15 33.14 0.23 9.07
C ALA A 15 31.97 -0.19 9.97
N GLY A 16 32.10 -0.08 11.27
CA GLY A 16 31.01 -0.31 12.23
C GLY A 16 29.84 0.65 12.05
N LEU A 17 30.13 1.92 11.79
CA LEU A 17 29.10 2.93 11.50
C LEU A 17 28.36 2.63 10.21
N GLU A 18 29.06 2.25 9.14
CA GLU A 18 28.44 1.87 7.86
C GLU A 18 27.52 0.67 8.02
N LEU A 19 27.97 -0.39 8.70
CA LEU A 19 27.16 -1.58 8.94
C LEU A 19 25.92 -1.26 9.79
N THR A 20 26.07 -0.40 10.79
CA THR A 20 24.95 0.04 11.63
C THR A 20 23.95 0.86 10.83
N ALA A 21 24.41 1.78 10.01
CA ALA A 21 23.56 2.59 9.13
C ALA A 21 22.81 1.72 8.12
N LEU A 22 23.51 0.77 7.50
CA LEU A 22 22.89 -0.17 6.55
C LEU A 22 21.86 -1.07 7.24
N GLY A 23 22.18 -1.60 8.41
CA GLY A 23 21.26 -2.41 9.22
C GLY A 23 20.02 -1.63 9.64
N ALA A 24 20.18 -0.38 10.06
CA ALA A 24 19.08 0.51 10.41
C ALA A 24 18.20 0.84 9.19
N ALA A 25 18.80 1.13 8.04
CA ALA A 25 18.08 1.38 6.81
C ALA A 25 17.28 0.15 6.35
N LEU A 26 17.90 -1.01 6.42
CA LEU A 26 17.23 -2.28 6.10
C LEU A 26 16.08 -2.58 7.06
N TRP A 27 16.29 -2.36 8.35
CA TRP A 27 15.25 -2.57 9.35
C TRP A 27 14.04 -1.63 9.17
N VAL A 28 14.30 -0.35 8.87
CA VAL A 28 13.23 0.61 8.54
C VAL A 28 12.50 0.20 7.27
N SER A 29 13.23 -0.26 6.26
CA SER A 29 12.63 -0.75 5.01
C SER A 29 11.75 -1.96 5.22
N LEU A 30 12.20 -2.93 6.00
CA LEU A 30 11.40 -4.11 6.35
C LEU A 30 10.16 -3.75 7.17
N ARG A 31 10.27 -2.82 8.09
CA ARG A 31 9.11 -2.32 8.86
C ARG A 31 8.07 -1.62 7.99
N ARG A 32 8.51 -0.84 7.02
CA ARG A 32 7.59 -0.20 6.07
C ARG A 32 6.87 -1.21 5.18
N ASN A 33 7.58 -2.23 4.73
CA ASN A 33 7.01 -3.30 3.92
C ASN A 33 6.12 -4.28 4.70
N ALA A 34 6.18 -4.26 6.03
CA ALA A 34 5.29 -5.04 6.87
C ALA A 34 3.85 -4.49 6.95
N TYR A 35 3.62 -3.28 6.46
CA TYR A 35 2.29 -2.69 6.37
C TYR A 35 1.52 -3.30 5.19
N ARG A 36 0.35 -3.84 5.48
CA ARG A 36 -0.50 -4.48 4.49
C ARG A 36 -1.83 -3.75 4.40
N GLU A 37 -2.19 -3.41 3.18
CA GLU A 37 -3.53 -2.91 2.83
C GLU A 37 -4.19 -3.93 1.89
N VAL A 38 -5.38 -4.35 2.24
CA VAL A 38 -6.20 -5.22 1.40
C VAL A 38 -7.50 -4.50 1.09
N VAL A 39 -7.79 -4.32 -0.19
CA VAL A 39 -9.05 -3.75 -0.65
C VAL A 39 -9.84 -4.86 -1.32
N ASP A 40 -10.93 -5.23 -0.73
CA ASP A 40 -11.86 -6.22 -1.27
C ASP A 40 -13.12 -5.51 -1.79
N VAL A 41 -13.44 -5.70 -3.05
CA VAL A 41 -14.60 -5.11 -3.71
C VAL A 41 -15.61 -6.23 -3.98
N ASN A 42 -16.64 -6.26 -3.16
CA ASN A 42 -17.77 -7.18 -3.30
C ASN A 42 -18.92 -6.52 -4.08
N ASP A 43 -19.95 -7.26 -4.35
CA ASP A 43 -21.13 -6.79 -5.09
C ASP A 43 -21.82 -5.59 -4.44
N GLY A 44 -21.82 -5.51 -3.12
CA GLY A 44 -22.50 -4.44 -2.37
C GLY A 44 -21.58 -3.52 -1.57
N HIS A 45 -20.36 -3.94 -1.28
CA HIS A 45 -19.47 -3.25 -0.35
C HIS A 45 -18.03 -3.20 -0.83
N VAL A 46 -17.34 -2.17 -0.40
CA VAL A 46 -15.88 -2.06 -0.48
C VAL A 46 -15.33 -2.18 0.92
N ILE A 47 -14.53 -3.21 1.15
CA ILE A 47 -13.92 -3.49 2.44
C ILE A 47 -12.43 -3.20 2.34
N VAL A 48 -11.94 -2.34 3.23
CA VAL A 48 -10.52 -2.01 3.32
C VAL A 48 -9.98 -2.50 4.64
N GLU A 49 -9.07 -3.44 4.59
CA GLU A 49 -8.36 -3.95 5.74
C GLU A 49 -6.94 -3.39 5.77
N MET A 50 -6.58 -2.78 6.86
CA MET A 50 -5.25 -2.26 7.11
C MET A 50 -4.65 -2.96 8.32
N GLY A 51 -3.41 -3.37 8.19
CA GLY A 51 -2.71 -4.03 9.28
C GLY A 51 -1.26 -4.29 8.97
N ARG A 52 -0.60 -5.00 9.88
CA ARG A 52 0.76 -5.49 9.68
C ARG A 52 0.75 -6.96 9.33
N VAL A 53 1.70 -7.36 8.50
CA VAL A 53 1.90 -8.77 8.19
C VAL A 53 2.20 -9.54 9.48
N GLY A 54 1.38 -10.55 9.79
CA GLY A 54 1.52 -11.40 10.98
C GLY A 54 0.74 -10.96 12.21
N GLU A 55 0.20 -9.74 12.27
CA GLU A 55 -0.59 -9.25 13.42
C GLU A 55 -2.11 -9.20 13.16
N GLY A 56 -2.53 -9.53 11.95
CA GLY A 56 -3.93 -9.42 11.54
C GLY A 56 -4.35 -7.99 11.19
N ALA A 57 -5.62 -7.81 10.86
CA ALA A 57 -6.17 -6.51 10.53
C ALA A 57 -6.31 -5.63 11.79
N VAL A 58 -5.61 -4.51 11.84
CA VAL A 58 -5.73 -3.52 12.92
C VAL A 58 -6.95 -2.64 12.72
N SER A 59 -7.33 -2.40 11.48
CA SER A 59 -8.47 -1.56 11.12
C SER A 59 -9.17 -2.13 9.90
N THR A 60 -10.49 -2.26 9.99
CA THR A 60 -11.34 -2.69 8.88
C THR A 60 -12.39 -1.61 8.63
N ILE A 61 -12.48 -1.15 7.40
CA ILE A 61 -13.46 -0.17 6.96
C ILE A 61 -14.34 -0.83 5.91
N CYS A 62 -15.65 -0.73 6.06
CA CYS A 62 -16.63 -1.25 5.13
C CYS A 62 -17.55 -0.11 4.67
N TRP A 63 -17.54 0.17 3.37
CA TRP A 63 -18.38 1.19 2.76
C TRP A 63 -19.26 0.60 1.66
N PRO A 64 -20.47 1.14 1.46
CA PRO A 64 -21.30 0.74 0.33
C PRO A 64 -20.61 1.04 -1.00
N ARG A 65 -20.54 0.06 -1.89
CA ARG A 65 -19.88 0.20 -3.18
C ARG A 65 -20.46 1.32 -4.05
N ALA A 66 -21.77 1.47 -4.05
CA ALA A 66 -22.46 2.46 -4.88
C ALA A 66 -22.10 3.92 -4.53
N TRP A 67 -21.65 4.16 -3.29
CA TRP A 67 -21.34 5.48 -2.76
C TRP A 67 -19.84 5.74 -2.62
N THR A 68 -19.03 4.74 -2.90
CA THR A 68 -17.56 4.83 -2.79
C THR A 68 -16.98 5.36 -4.10
N ARG A 69 -16.07 6.31 -4.00
CA ARG A 69 -15.36 6.91 -5.13
C ARG A 69 -13.86 6.78 -4.95
N ILE A 70 -13.18 6.69 -6.06
CA ILE A 70 -11.71 6.69 -6.14
C ILE A 70 -11.26 8.03 -6.69
N ASP A 71 -10.45 8.73 -5.93
CA ASP A 71 -9.82 9.98 -6.32
C ASP A 71 -8.31 9.80 -6.39
N LEU A 72 -7.74 10.06 -7.56
CA LEU A 72 -6.31 10.15 -7.76
C LEU A 72 -5.93 11.63 -7.85
N ARG A 73 -5.13 12.11 -6.90
CA ARG A 73 -4.69 13.51 -6.85
C ARG A 73 -3.22 13.61 -7.17
N ALA A 74 -2.88 14.55 -8.04
CA ALA A 74 -1.49 14.93 -8.23
C ALA A 74 -0.95 15.58 -6.95
N GLY A 75 0.33 15.33 -6.66
CA GLY A 75 0.99 15.97 -5.53
C GLY A 75 1.00 17.49 -5.63
N ALA A 76 1.27 18.17 -4.52
CA ALA A 76 1.27 19.64 -4.43
C ALA A 76 2.30 20.30 -5.35
N ASN A 77 3.34 19.59 -5.76
CA ASN A 77 4.36 20.04 -6.71
C ASN A 77 4.88 18.85 -7.52
N ARG A 78 5.76 19.11 -8.50
CA ARG A 78 6.33 18.07 -9.38
C ARG A 78 7.13 16.98 -8.64
N LEU A 79 7.61 17.27 -7.45
CA LEU A 79 8.39 16.34 -6.63
C LEU A 79 7.53 15.57 -5.62
N ALA A 80 6.30 16.03 -5.39
CA ALA A 80 5.38 15.34 -4.49
C ALA A 80 4.73 14.14 -5.19
N PRO A 81 4.65 12.99 -4.51
CA PRO A 81 4.02 11.81 -5.08
C PRO A 81 2.52 12.02 -5.26
N THR A 82 1.94 11.33 -6.23
CA THR A 82 0.49 11.24 -6.42
C THR A 82 -0.15 10.59 -5.20
N GLU A 83 -1.37 10.99 -4.89
CA GLU A 83 -2.13 10.46 -3.76
C GLU A 83 -3.38 9.74 -4.25
N LEU A 84 -3.57 8.52 -3.79
CA LEU A 84 -4.76 7.74 -4.05
C LEU A 84 -5.69 7.80 -2.84
N TRP A 85 -6.89 8.29 -3.04
CA TRP A 85 -7.91 8.43 -2.02
C TRP A 85 -9.15 7.62 -2.33
N LEU A 86 -9.65 6.94 -1.32
CA LEU A 86 -10.96 6.32 -1.32
C LEU A 86 -11.91 7.25 -0.56
N ALA A 87 -12.99 7.67 -1.19
CA ALA A 87 -13.93 8.63 -0.62
C ALA A 87 -15.32 8.03 -0.50
N PHE A 88 -15.95 8.27 0.64
CA PHE A 88 -17.35 7.96 0.92
C PHE A 88 -17.99 9.14 1.64
N GLY A 89 -18.82 9.90 0.92
CA GLY A 89 -19.40 11.13 1.48
C GLY A 89 -18.33 12.12 1.93
N ALA A 90 -18.33 12.49 3.18
CA ALA A 90 -17.33 13.37 3.79
C ALA A 90 -16.08 12.62 4.29
N GLN A 91 -16.12 11.29 4.33
CA GLN A 91 -15.01 10.46 4.79
C GLN A 91 -14.04 10.19 3.64
N ARG A 92 -12.77 10.26 3.94
CA ARG A 92 -11.69 9.98 2.99
C ARG A 92 -10.64 9.11 3.62
N LEU A 93 -10.16 8.14 2.84
CA LEU A 93 -9.10 7.22 3.23
C LEU A 93 -7.99 7.24 2.19
N ARG A 94 -6.77 7.51 2.62
CA ARG A 94 -5.60 7.46 1.75
C ARG A 94 -5.11 6.02 1.63
N LEU A 95 -5.00 5.55 0.40
CA LEU A 95 -4.55 4.20 0.06
C LEU A 95 -3.17 4.22 -0.61
N ALA A 96 -2.55 3.06 -0.63
CA ALA A 96 -1.34 2.80 -1.44
C ALA A 96 -0.18 3.77 -1.17
N ARG A 97 0.05 4.11 0.10
CA ARG A 97 1.15 5.00 0.51
C ARG A 97 2.53 4.47 0.15
N CYS A 98 2.67 3.15 0.10
CA CYS A 98 3.94 2.46 -0.15
C CYS A 98 4.21 2.20 -1.64
N LEU A 99 3.27 2.50 -2.54
CA LEU A 99 3.39 2.25 -3.96
C LEU A 99 4.04 3.44 -4.68
N THR A 100 4.63 3.15 -5.84
CA THR A 100 5.11 4.17 -6.78
C THR A 100 3.91 4.86 -7.45
N ASP A 101 4.16 6.01 -8.10
CA ASP A 101 3.11 6.74 -8.80
C ASP A 101 2.47 5.93 -9.91
N GLU A 102 3.26 5.20 -10.69
CA GLU A 102 2.78 4.31 -11.76
C GLU A 102 1.91 3.18 -11.21
N GLU A 103 2.32 2.56 -10.11
CA GLU A 103 1.56 1.52 -9.43
C GLU A 103 0.24 2.05 -8.85
N ARG A 104 0.25 3.29 -8.32
CA ARG A 104 -0.98 3.95 -7.83
C ARG A 104 -1.95 4.22 -8.95
N GLU A 105 -1.49 4.69 -10.09
CA GLU A 105 -2.32 4.93 -11.28
C GLU A 105 -2.95 3.63 -11.79
N CYS A 106 -2.16 2.57 -11.93
CA CYS A 106 -2.66 1.24 -12.28
C CYS A 106 -3.70 0.73 -11.29
N LEU A 107 -3.42 0.88 -9.99
CA LEU A 107 -4.35 0.47 -8.94
C LEU A 107 -5.63 1.29 -8.95
N ALA A 108 -5.53 2.60 -9.15
CA ALA A 108 -6.68 3.50 -9.25
C ALA A 108 -7.59 3.12 -10.41
N ASP A 109 -7.04 2.86 -11.58
CA ASP A 109 -7.79 2.43 -12.77
C ASP A 109 -8.49 1.09 -12.53
N ARG A 110 -7.78 0.15 -11.92
CA ARG A 110 -8.35 -1.16 -11.59
C ARG A 110 -9.46 -1.06 -10.56
N LEU A 111 -9.30 -0.27 -9.52
CA LEU A 111 -10.34 -0.05 -8.50
C LEU A 111 -11.55 0.67 -9.07
N LYS A 112 -11.35 1.69 -9.90
CA LYS A 112 -12.45 2.36 -10.62
C LYS A 112 -13.23 1.38 -11.50
N SER A 113 -12.54 0.53 -12.21
CA SER A 113 -13.14 -0.51 -13.03
C SER A 113 -13.95 -1.51 -12.20
N LEU A 114 -13.41 -1.98 -11.08
CA LEU A 114 -14.11 -2.90 -10.19
C LEU A 114 -15.34 -2.29 -9.51
N ILE A 115 -15.25 -1.02 -9.11
CA ILE A 115 -16.36 -0.31 -8.47
C ILE A 115 -17.49 -0.02 -9.47
N LYS A 116 -17.15 0.29 -10.72
CA LYS A 116 -18.12 0.54 -11.78
C LYS A 116 -18.69 -0.73 -12.43
N ALA A 117 -18.05 -1.88 -12.25
CA ALA A 117 -18.51 -3.14 -12.80
C ALA A 117 -19.92 -3.46 -12.28
N PRO A 118 -20.84 -3.95 -13.14
CA PRO A 118 -22.15 -4.35 -12.68
C PRO A 118 -22.03 -5.49 -11.66
N ALA A 119 -22.84 -5.44 -10.60
CA ALA A 119 -22.90 -6.50 -9.63
C ALA A 119 -23.26 -7.82 -10.33
N VAL A 120 -22.39 -8.80 -10.25
CA VAL A 120 -22.69 -10.15 -10.68
C VAL A 120 -23.62 -10.73 -9.63
N LEU A 121 -24.91 -10.80 -9.93
CA LEU A 121 -25.87 -11.45 -9.05
C LEU A 121 -25.48 -12.95 -8.95
N PRO A 122 -25.17 -13.44 -7.75
CA PRO A 122 -24.95 -14.86 -7.56
C PRO A 122 -26.26 -15.61 -7.87
N GLY A 123 -26.29 -16.34 -8.96
CA GLY A 123 -27.46 -17.09 -9.38
C GLY A 123 -27.94 -16.85 -10.80
N LEU A 124 -27.48 -15.84 -11.48
CA LEU A 124 -27.61 -15.70 -12.93
C LEU A 124 -26.38 -16.29 -13.64
N THR A 125 -26.01 -17.49 -13.25
CA THR A 125 -25.42 -18.38 -14.24
C THR A 125 -26.58 -18.73 -15.17
N THR A 126 -26.82 -17.90 -16.13
CA THR A 126 -27.54 -18.37 -17.30
C THR A 126 -26.71 -19.51 -17.82
N ALA A 127 -27.12 -20.72 -17.50
CA ALA A 127 -26.84 -21.85 -18.35
C ALA A 127 -27.32 -21.45 -19.72
N ARG A 128 -26.45 -20.85 -20.50
CA ARG A 128 -26.66 -20.64 -21.91
C ARG A 128 -26.46 -22.00 -22.55
N THR A 129 -27.45 -22.81 -22.44
CA THR A 129 -27.70 -23.88 -23.37
C THR A 129 -27.95 -23.23 -24.72
N GLY A 130 -26.91 -23.09 -25.46
CA GLY A 130 -27.02 -22.74 -26.88
C GLY A 130 -26.98 -24.01 -27.68
#